data_6ab416443d603663db075f425b7e83f2
#
_entry.id   6ab416443d603663db075f425b7e83f2
#
_cell.length_a   1.000
_cell.length_b   1.000
_cell.length_c   1.000
_cell.angle_alpha   90.00
_cell.angle_beta   90.00
_cell.angle_gamma   90.00
#
_symmetry.space_group_name_H-M   'P 1'
#
loop_
_entity.id
_entity.type
_entity.pdbx_description
1 polymer ?
#
loop_
_entity_poly.entity_id
_entity_poly.type
_entity_poly.pdbx_seq_one_letter_code
_entity_poly.pdbx_strand_id
1 'polypeptide(L)'
;MNASGSPGVVITGIGVVSPFGVGRDRFWHHVTRGCSGTKAITQFDVSALPSQVAAWVPPVTIADAPALDGDDVHSGRADPRRYSRAALFGVIAAREAWRDASLPAGEPGAGVLIGSGGGGIDVGESQYEDFFTAGGRRVTPYAIAVGICGMVSSEISISLGLRGLSHVLSCGCTSSTDAIGYAAALIRTGEYDVLLSGGTDGCVLPGMMFGFSRMRAVSTRYNDRPGSASRPFDRGRDGFVLGEGAWMMVLEREDRARSRGVTRYARVEGYGSTCDAYHRVQMDPDGDEIVRCIGTAVRKSGRRPEEIGYVNYHGTSTQLNDAIESRCVRRFFNSHAERVPGSSTKSMIGHPQGASGAAGIAATALGMSRGLLPPTINLDTPDPACDMDFIPHTARAADIDAALCNCLGFGSKNSALVLGKVR
;
A
#
# COMPACT_ATOMS: atom_id res chain seq x y z
N MET A 1 -22.51 14.97 7.13
CA MET A 1 -21.62 16.15 7.16
C MET A 1 -20.78 16.00 8.42
N ASN A 2 -19.46 16.10 8.28
CA ASN A 2 -18.58 16.15 9.47
C ASN A 2 -18.80 17.47 10.20
N ALA A 3 -18.28 17.59 11.44
CA ALA A 3 -18.43 18.81 12.29
C ALA A 3 -18.00 20.14 11.63
N SER A 4 -17.32 20.10 10.48
CA SER A 4 -16.88 21.24 9.66
C SER A 4 -17.77 21.55 8.46
N GLY A 5 -18.91 20.86 8.26
CA GLY A 5 -19.77 21.05 7.08
C GLY A 5 -19.25 20.49 5.76
N SER A 6 -18.04 19.93 5.73
CA SER A 6 -17.43 19.34 4.54
C SER A 6 -18.01 17.93 4.26
N PRO A 7 -18.09 17.51 2.97
CA PRO A 7 -18.62 16.20 2.60
C PRO A 7 -17.74 15.07 3.16
N GLY A 8 -18.38 13.97 3.58
CA GLY A 8 -17.68 12.73 3.91
C GLY A 8 -17.04 12.12 2.66
N VAL A 9 -15.95 11.38 2.85
CA VAL A 9 -15.27 10.62 1.78
C VAL A 9 -15.28 9.16 2.15
N VAL A 10 -15.73 8.30 1.23
CA VAL A 10 -15.85 6.86 1.43
C VAL A 10 -15.09 6.08 0.38
N ILE A 11 -14.65 4.88 0.75
CA ILE A 11 -14.10 3.90 -0.17
C ILE A 11 -15.26 3.09 -0.73
N THR A 12 -15.50 3.16 -2.04
CA THR A 12 -16.60 2.46 -2.73
C THR A 12 -16.17 1.28 -3.57
N GLY A 13 -14.89 1.19 -3.90
CA GLY A 13 -14.33 0.07 -4.63
C GLY A 13 -12.90 -0.23 -4.20
N ILE A 14 -12.54 -1.51 -4.21
CA ILE A 14 -11.18 -2.00 -3.88
C ILE A 14 -10.76 -3.01 -4.94
N GLY A 15 -9.54 -2.85 -5.47
CA GLY A 15 -8.92 -3.81 -6.38
C GLY A 15 -7.49 -4.10 -5.97
N VAL A 16 -7.06 -5.34 -6.17
CA VAL A 16 -5.81 -5.85 -5.63
C VAL A 16 -5.07 -6.75 -6.61
N VAL A 17 -3.78 -6.48 -6.76
CA VAL A 17 -2.78 -7.42 -7.27
C VAL A 17 -1.75 -7.63 -6.15
N SER A 18 -1.51 -8.86 -5.75
CA SER A 18 -0.68 -9.16 -4.57
C SER A 18 0.19 -10.42 -4.80
N PRO A 19 1.11 -10.76 -3.90
CA PRO A 19 1.85 -12.03 -3.96
C PRO A 19 0.98 -13.29 -4.02
N PHE A 20 -0.31 -13.16 -3.74
CA PHE A 20 -1.30 -14.24 -3.87
C PHE A 20 -1.98 -14.27 -5.25
N GLY A 21 -1.69 -13.32 -6.13
CA GLY A 21 -2.28 -13.15 -7.45
C GLY A 21 -3.26 -11.99 -7.52
N VAL A 22 -4.12 -12.01 -8.54
CA VAL A 22 -5.12 -10.98 -8.83
C VAL A 22 -6.40 -11.21 -8.02
N GLY A 23 -6.97 -10.14 -7.51
CA GLY A 23 -8.30 -10.09 -6.91
C GLY A 23 -8.32 -9.79 -5.41
N ARG A 24 -9.17 -8.83 -5.05
CA ARG A 24 -9.44 -8.41 -3.67
C ARG A 24 -9.86 -9.56 -2.76
N ASP A 25 -10.76 -10.43 -3.22
CA ASP A 25 -11.27 -11.51 -2.38
C ASP A 25 -10.22 -12.62 -2.19
N ARG A 26 -9.36 -12.85 -3.20
CA ARG A 26 -8.19 -13.72 -3.07
C ARG A 26 -7.21 -13.18 -2.04
N PHE A 27 -6.87 -11.91 -2.14
CA PHE A 27 -6.02 -11.23 -1.15
C PHE A 27 -6.60 -11.39 0.26
N TRP A 28 -7.86 -11.04 0.45
CA TRP A 28 -8.54 -11.14 1.74
C TRP A 28 -8.54 -12.56 2.32
N HIS A 29 -8.86 -13.55 1.48
CA HIS A 29 -8.85 -14.94 1.88
C HIS A 29 -7.49 -15.39 2.45
N HIS A 30 -6.39 -14.99 1.82
CA HIS A 30 -5.06 -15.40 2.26
C HIS A 30 -4.59 -14.63 3.50
N VAL A 31 -4.83 -13.32 3.55
CA VAL A 31 -4.38 -12.54 4.72
C VAL A 31 -5.15 -12.89 5.99
N THR A 32 -6.43 -13.24 5.90
CA THR A 32 -7.20 -13.69 7.08
C THR A 32 -6.86 -15.10 7.54
N ARG A 33 -6.28 -15.93 6.67
CA ARG A 33 -5.77 -17.25 7.01
C ARG A 33 -4.32 -17.25 7.48
N GLY A 34 -3.67 -16.09 7.52
CA GLY A 34 -2.27 -15.99 7.90
C GLY A 34 -1.33 -16.67 6.90
N CYS A 35 -1.67 -16.66 5.60
CA CYS A 35 -0.81 -17.23 4.57
C CYS A 35 0.36 -16.31 4.26
N SER A 36 1.58 -16.87 4.16
CA SER A 36 2.75 -16.13 3.68
C SER A 36 2.79 -16.10 2.16
N GLY A 37 2.95 -14.92 1.57
CA GLY A 37 3.24 -14.72 0.15
C GLY A 37 4.73 -14.67 -0.17
N THR A 38 5.59 -14.76 0.85
CA THR A 38 7.05 -14.77 0.68
C THR A 38 7.52 -16.11 0.15
N LYS A 39 8.35 -16.07 -0.90
CA LYS A 39 8.88 -17.24 -1.63
C LYS A 39 10.33 -17.01 -1.98
N ALA A 40 11.05 -18.07 -2.37
CA ALA A 40 12.34 -17.96 -3.03
C ALA A 40 12.19 -17.16 -4.35
N ILE A 41 13.14 -16.31 -4.64
CA ILE A 41 13.19 -15.58 -5.91
C ILE A 41 13.64 -16.55 -7.00
N THR A 42 12.87 -16.65 -8.08
CA THR A 42 13.13 -17.53 -9.22
C THR A 42 13.15 -16.81 -10.55
N GLN A 43 12.87 -15.50 -10.57
CA GLN A 43 12.78 -14.69 -11.78
C GLN A 43 14.14 -14.25 -12.33
N PHE A 44 15.16 -14.23 -11.47
CA PHE A 44 16.54 -13.90 -11.82
C PHE A 44 17.51 -14.60 -10.87
N ASP A 45 18.79 -14.64 -11.22
CA ASP A 45 19.83 -15.24 -10.39
C ASP A 45 20.07 -14.41 -9.12
N VAL A 46 19.89 -15.04 -7.97
CA VAL A 46 20.11 -14.46 -6.64
C VAL A 46 21.26 -15.12 -5.88
N SER A 47 22.03 -16.02 -6.52
CA SER A 47 23.09 -16.80 -5.87
C SER A 47 24.17 -15.94 -5.21
N ALA A 48 24.43 -14.75 -5.75
CA ALA A 48 25.37 -13.78 -5.20
C ALA A 48 24.76 -12.84 -4.15
N LEU A 49 23.45 -12.93 -3.88
CA LEU A 49 22.76 -12.04 -2.95
C LEU A 49 22.60 -12.69 -1.58
N PRO A 50 22.81 -11.94 -0.49
CA PRO A 50 22.58 -12.45 0.86
C PRO A 50 21.12 -12.72 1.16
N SER A 51 20.19 -11.98 0.54
CA SER A 51 18.75 -12.21 0.61
C SER A 51 18.26 -12.81 -0.70
N GLN A 52 17.60 -13.98 -0.63
CA GLN A 52 17.15 -14.76 -1.79
C GLN A 52 15.63 -14.95 -1.79
N VAL A 53 14.91 -14.18 -0.98
CA VAL A 53 13.47 -14.28 -0.79
C VAL A 53 12.78 -12.95 -1.03
N ALA A 54 11.57 -13.02 -1.59
CA ALA A 54 10.68 -11.87 -1.78
C ALA A 54 9.22 -12.30 -1.82
N ALA A 55 8.31 -11.37 -1.58
CA ALA A 55 6.88 -11.56 -1.76
C ALA A 55 6.48 -11.01 -3.15
N TRP A 56 6.78 -11.78 -4.18
CA TRP A 56 6.58 -11.39 -5.58
C TRP A 56 5.23 -11.86 -6.13
N VAL A 57 4.67 -11.05 -7.03
CA VAL A 57 3.41 -11.33 -7.72
C VAL A 57 3.63 -12.42 -8.77
N PRO A 58 2.83 -13.50 -8.80
CA PRO A 58 2.86 -14.47 -9.88
C PRO A 58 2.69 -13.81 -11.25
N PRO A 59 3.09 -14.45 -12.35
CA PRO A 59 2.92 -13.90 -13.69
C PRO A 59 1.47 -13.47 -13.93
N VAL A 60 1.29 -12.23 -14.37
CA VAL A 60 0.00 -11.63 -14.73
C VAL A 60 0.12 -10.92 -16.07
N THR A 61 -0.98 -10.79 -16.76
CA THR A 61 -1.08 -10.11 -18.06
C THR A 61 -2.23 -9.11 -18.04
N ILE A 62 -2.33 -8.26 -19.03
CA ILE A 62 -3.46 -7.33 -19.16
C ILE A 62 -4.81 -8.05 -19.34
N ALA A 63 -4.80 -9.31 -19.79
CA ALA A 63 -6.00 -10.13 -19.88
C ALA A 63 -6.60 -10.50 -18.50
N ASP A 64 -5.82 -10.38 -17.43
CA ASP A 64 -6.30 -10.58 -16.05
C ASP A 64 -7.09 -9.36 -15.53
N ALA A 65 -7.05 -8.23 -16.25
CA ALA A 65 -7.84 -7.06 -15.91
C ALA A 65 -9.33 -7.27 -16.23
N PRO A 66 -10.25 -6.97 -15.31
CA PRO A 66 -11.67 -7.16 -15.58
C PRO A 66 -12.20 -6.19 -16.64
N ALA A 67 -13.16 -6.65 -17.43
CA ALA A 67 -13.91 -5.79 -18.34
C ALA A 67 -14.78 -4.78 -17.56
N LEU A 68 -15.02 -3.62 -18.16
CA LEU A 68 -15.87 -2.55 -17.64
C LEU A 68 -16.97 -2.21 -18.65
N ASP A 69 -18.08 -1.68 -18.16
CA ASP A 69 -19.10 -1.11 -19.01
C ASP A 69 -18.53 0.10 -19.78
N GLY A 70 -18.72 0.14 -21.10
CA GLY A 70 -18.15 1.17 -21.97
C GLY A 70 -16.72 0.93 -22.44
N ASP A 71 -16.17 -0.27 -22.26
CA ASP A 71 -14.80 -0.65 -22.66
C ASP A 71 -14.51 -0.55 -24.17
N ASP A 72 -15.51 -0.62 -25.01
CA ASP A 72 -15.37 -0.63 -26.47
C ASP A 72 -14.60 0.59 -27.02
N VAL A 73 -14.62 1.69 -26.27
CA VAL A 73 -13.94 2.94 -26.65
C VAL A 73 -12.42 2.87 -26.38
N HIS A 74 -11.96 1.98 -25.50
CA HIS A 74 -10.59 1.98 -25.00
C HIS A 74 -9.83 0.65 -25.18
N SER A 75 -10.52 -0.44 -25.54
CA SER A 75 -9.97 -1.80 -25.66
C SER A 75 -8.86 -1.99 -26.69
N GLY A 76 -8.80 -1.17 -27.73
CA GLY A 76 -7.77 -1.23 -28.79
C GLY A 76 -6.42 -0.58 -28.43
N ARG A 77 -6.27 -0.03 -27.23
CA ARG A 77 -5.09 0.74 -26.82
C ARG A 77 -4.12 -0.01 -25.91
N ALA A 78 -4.50 -1.20 -25.44
CA ALA A 78 -3.68 -2.02 -24.57
C ALA A 78 -2.57 -2.75 -25.35
N ASP A 79 -1.40 -2.13 -25.49
CA ASP A 79 -0.20 -2.80 -25.98
C ASP A 79 0.59 -3.31 -24.75
N PRO A 80 0.72 -4.64 -24.56
CA PRO A 80 1.46 -5.22 -23.42
C PRO A 80 2.89 -4.71 -23.28
N ARG A 81 3.50 -4.26 -24.37
CA ARG A 81 4.87 -3.71 -24.40
C ARG A 81 4.97 -2.31 -23.78
N ARG A 82 3.84 -1.70 -23.44
CA ARG A 82 3.77 -0.33 -22.92
C ARG A 82 3.68 -0.29 -21.39
N TYR A 83 3.59 -1.42 -20.71
CA TYR A 83 3.46 -1.46 -19.27
C TYR A 83 4.80 -1.78 -18.60
N SER A 84 5.22 -0.92 -17.68
CA SER A 84 6.10 -1.36 -16.61
C SER A 84 5.35 -2.34 -15.70
N ARG A 85 6.08 -3.11 -14.92
CA ARG A 85 5.49 -4.05 -13.96
C ARG A 85 4.52 -3.35 -13.00
N ALA A 86 4.91 -2.19 -12.46
CA ALA A 86 4.06 -1.39 -11.60
C ALA A 86 2.80 -0.88 -12.32
N ALA A 87 2.93 -0.43 -13.58
CA ALA A 87 1.79 0.03 -14.38
C ALA A 87 0.81 -1.11 -14.68
N LEU A 88 1.30 -2.30 -15.03
CA LEU A 88 0.46 -3.48 -15.28
C LEU A 88 -0.35 -3.86 -14.03
N PHE A 89 0.30 -3.96 -12.87
CA PHE A 89 -0.38 -4.24 -11.61
C PHE A 89 -1.40 -3.16 -11.29
N GLY A 90 -1.00 -1.89 -11.45
CA GLY A 90 -1.85 -0.73 -11.23
C GLY A 90 -3.11 -0.74 -12.08
N VAL A 91 -2.98 -1.01 -13.39
CA VAL A 91 -4.13 -1.08 -14.32
C VAL A 91 -5.07 -2.22 -13.94
N ILE A 92 -4.55 -3.42 -13.67
CA ILE A 92 -5.39 -4.57 -13.29
C ILE A 92 -6.18 -4.26 -12.00
N ALA A 93 -5.51 -3.79 -10.96
CA ALA A 93 -6.14 -3.44 -9.68
C ALA A 93 -7.11 -2.25 -9.83
N ALA A 94 -6.76 -1.24 -10.63
CA ALA A 94 -7.61 -0.09 -10.88
C ALA A 94 -8.93 -0.48 -11.55
N ARG A 95 -8.90 -1.36 -12.54
CA ARG A 95 -10.10 -1.86 -13.20
C ARG A 95 -10.97 -2.69 -12.26
N GLU A 96 -10.35 -3.51 -11.38
CA GLU A 96 -11.11 -4.23 -10.36
C GLU A 96 -11.80 -3.26 -9.38
N ALA A 97 -11.07 -2.26 -8.86
CA ALA A 97 -11.64 -1.26 -7.96
C ALA A 97 -12.78 -0.46 -8.63
N TRP A 98 -12.61 -0.12 -9.90
CA TRP A 98 -13.59 0.65 -10.67
C TRP A 98 -14.87 -0.15 -10.89
N ARG A 99 -14.75 -1.43 -11.28
CA ARG A 99 -15.86 -2.37 -11.41
C ARG A 99 -16.58 -2.59 -10.07
N ASP A 100 -15.83 -2.75 -8.99
CA ASP A 100 -16.36 -2.94 -7.63
C ASP A 100 -17.18 -1.72 -7.17
N ALA A 101 -16.75 -0.51 -7.55
CA ALA A 101 -17.51 0.72 -7.32
C ALA A 101 -18.71 0.90 -8.25
N SER A 102 -18.95 -0.01 -9.20
CA SER A 102 -19.99 0.09 -10.22
C SER A 102 -19.94 1.41 -10.98
N LEU A 103 -18.74 1.80 -11.43
CA LEU A 103 -18.52 3.00 -12.25
C LEU A 103 -18.25 2.61 -13.70
N PRO A 104 -18.79 3.37 -14.68
CA PRO A 104 -18.51 3.16 -16.09
C PRO A 104 -17.09 3.62 -16.45
N ALA A 105 -16.53 3.11 -17.54
CA ALA A 105 -15.35 3.70 -18.15
C ALA A 105 -15.66 5.13 -18.60
N GLY A 106 -14.67 6.03 -18.44
CA GLY A 106 -14.83 7.42 -18.85
C GLY A 106 -15.69 8.28 -17.91
N GLU A 107 -15.84 7.89 -16.63
CA GLU A 107 -16.59 8.67 -15.64
C GLU A 107 -16.19 10.16 -15.67
N PRO A 108 -17.14 11.08 -15.93
CA PRO A 108 -16.84 12.49 -16.07
C PRO A 108 -16.24 13.10 -14.81
N GLY A 109 -15.19 13.90 -14.96
CA GLY A 109 -14.55 14.62 -13.87
C GLY A 109 -13.71 13.74 -12.92
N ALA A 110 -13.71 12.42 -13.09
CA ALA A 110 -12.89 11.54 -12.28
C ALA A 110 -11.42 11.55 -12.72
N GLY A 111 -10.50 11.37 -11.75
CA GLY A 111 -9.06 11.39 -11.96
C GLY A 111 -8.33 10.28 -11.20
N VAL A 112 -7.01 10.27 -11.34
CA VAL A 112 -6.09 9.28 -10.75
C VAL A 112 -5.04 10.00 -9.91
N LEU A 113 -4.96 9.70 -8.62
CA LEU A 113 -3.92 10.17 -7.71
C LEU A 113 -3.41 8.98 -6.90
N ILE A 114 -2.26 8.45 -7.27
CA ILE A 114 -1.71 7.23 -6.69
C ILE A 114 -0.30 7.41 -6.15
N GLY A 115 0.17 6.45 -5.37
CA GLY A 115 1.54 6.40 -4.87
C GLY A 115 2.36 5.28 -5.54
N SER A 116 3.63 5.56 -5.80
CA SER A 116 4.60 4.54 -6.23
C SER A 116 6.00 4.95 -5.77
N GLY A 117 6.78 4.01 -5.29
CA GLY A 117 8.18 4.23 -4.91
C GLY A 117 9.13 4.09 -6.10
N GLY A 118 8.93 3.08 -6.91
CA GLY A 118 9.81 2.73 -8.04
C GLY A 118 9.25 3.09 -9.42
N GLY A 119 7.93 3.18 -9.56
CA GLY A 119 7.31 3.43 -10.87
C GLY A 119 7.76 2.40 -11.92
N GLY A 120 8.28 2.88 -13.04
CA GLY A 120 8.79 2.05 -14.14
C GLY A 120 10.26 1.66 -14.03
N ILE A 121 10.77 1.50 -12.82
CA ILE A 121 12.20 1.20 -12.56
C ILE A 121 12.67 -0.10 -13.23
N ASP A 122 11.78 -1.11 -13.39
CA ASP A 122 12.05 -2.36 -14.10
C ASP A 122 12.42 -2.11 -15.56
N VAL A 123 11.70 -1.22 -16.22
CA VAL A 123 11.99 -0.80 -17.59
C VAL A 123 13.29 0.01 -17.62
N GLY A 124 13.47 0.93 -16.67
CA GLY A 124 14.74 1.69 -16.55
C GLY A 124 15.93 0.75 -16.43
N GLU A 125 15.90 -0.22 -15.52
CA GLU A 125 16.97 -1.19 -15.29
C GLU A 125 17.30 -1.98 -16.56
N SER A 126 16.30 -2.57 -17.24
CA SER A 126 16.49 -3.34 -18.46
C SER A 126 16.99 -2.50 -19.65
N GLN A 127 16.52 -1.27 -19.79
CA GLN A 127 16.93 -0.41 -20.90
C GLN A 127 18.32 0.18 -20.69
N TYR A 128 18.78 0.40 -19.47
CA TYR A 128 20.18 0.74 -19.18
C TYR A 128 21.10 -0.45 -19.45
N GLU A 129 20.69 -1.67 -19.09
CA GLU A 129 21.44 -2.88 -19.46
C GLU A 129 21.61 -3.00 -20.99
N ASP A 130 20.53 -2.87 -21.75
CA ASP A 130 20.56 -2.88 -23.22
C ASP A 130 21.46 -1.76 -23.80
N PHE A 131 21.43 -0.57 -23.21
CA PHE A 131 22.26 0.53 -23.64
C PHE A 131 23.75 0.23 -23.45
N PHE A 132 24.16 -0.26 -22.28
CA PHE A 132 25.56 -0.51 -21.98
C PHE A 132 26.10 -1.78 -22.67
N THR A 133 25.28 -2.81 -22.82
CA THR A 133 25.74 -4.10 -23.40
C THR A 133 25.58 -4.18 -24.90
N ALA A 134 24.60 -3.48 -25.48
CA ALA A 134 24.32 -3.53 -26.95
C ALA A 134 24.50 -2.19 -27.65
N GLY A 135 25.14 -1.20 -27.02
CA GLY A 135 25.40 0.12 -27.60
C GLY A 135 24.12 0.87 -28.00
N GLY A 136 23.06 0.69 -27.26
CA GLY A 136 21.79 1.36 -27.49
C GLY A 136 20.90 0.77 -28.60
N ARG A 137 21.37 -0.22 -29.35
CA ARG A 137 20.62 -0.80 -30.50
C ARG A 137 19.32 -1.51 -30.11
N ARG A 138 19.20 -1.93 -28.85
CA ARG A 138 18.02 -2.63 -28.30
C ARG A 138 17.11 -1.73 -27.45
N VAL A 139 17.53 -0.48 -27.22
CA VAL A 139 16.70 0.46 -26.44
C VAL A 139 15.41 0.74 -27.18
N THR A 140 14.28 0.50 -26.52
CA THR A 140 12.96 0.75 -27.10
C THR A 140 12.66 2.24 -27.22
N PRO A 141 11.93 2.70 -28.24
CA PRO A 141 11.46 4.10 -28.32
C PRO A 141 10.52 4.50 -27.16
N TYR A 142 9.98 3.52 -26.44
CA TYR A 142 9.12 3.73 -25.28
C TYR A 142 9.87 3.77 -23.93
N ALA A 143 11.20 3.57 -23.91
CA ALA A 143 12.00 3.49 -22.69
C ALA A 143 11.72 4.62 -21.69
N ILE A 144 11.69 5.86 -22.17
CA ILE A 144 11.42 7.04 -21.33
C ILE A 144 9.95 7.07 -20.94
N ALA A 145 9.03 6.91 -21.88
CA ALA A 145 7.59 7.00 -21.60
C ALA A 145 7.08 5.94 -20.61
N VAL A 146 7.70 4.75 -20.59
CA VAL A 146 7.31 3.67 -19.67
C VAL A 146 8.12 3.71 -18.36
N GLY A 147 9.39 4.16 -18.42
CA GLY A 147 10.30 4.19 -17.27
C GLY A 147 10.02 5.32 -16.26
N ILE A 148 9.39 6.43 -16.67
CA ILE A 148 9.10 7.54 -15.77
C ILE A 148 7.99 7.18 -14.79
N CYS A 149 8.22 7.42 -13.49
CA CYS A 149 7.28 7.07 -12.43
C CYS A 149 5.85 7.62 -12.65
N GLY A 150 5.73 8.86 -13.14
CA GLY A 150 4.46 9.51 -13.44
C GLY A 150 3.60 8.81 -14.50
N MET A 151 4.22 7.99 -15.35
CA MET A 151 3.49 7.27 -16.42
C MET A 151 2.56 6.17 -15.89
N VAL A 152 2.79 5.68 -14.67
CA VAL A 152 1.92 4.69 -14.05
C VAL A 152 0.48 5.20 -13.92
N SER A 153 0.28 6.46 -13.47
CA SER A 153 -1.06 7.06 -13.42
C SER A 153 -1.65 7.32 -14.81
N SER A 154 -0.80 7.64 -15.79
CA SER A 154 -1.24 7.85 -17.17
C SER A 154 -1.80 6.58 -17.80
N GLU A 155 -1.13 5.44 -17.61
CA GLU A 155 -1.62 4.13 -18.11
C GLU A 155 -2.95 3.73 -17.47
N ILE A 156 -3.12 4.00 -16.18
CA ILE A 156 -4.39 3.80 -15.48
C ILE A 156 -5.47 4.73 -16.05
N SER A 157 -5.16 6.02 -16.22
CA SER A 157 -6.10 7.00 -16.80
C SER A 157 -6.53 6.62 -18.21
N ILE A 158 -5.59 6.18 -19.05
CA ILE A 158 -5.87 5.70 -20.42
C ILE A 158 -6.77 4.46 -20.37
N SER A 159 -6.46 3.51 -19.50
CA SER A 159 -7.23 2.26 -19.39
C SER A 159 -8.66 2.47 -18.91
N LEU A 160 -8.88 3.45 -18.02
CA LEU A 160 -10.20 3.77 -17.46
C LEU A 160 -10.91 4.90 -18.23
N GLY A 161 -10.24 5.58 -19.16
CA GLY A 161 -10.79 6.73 -19.90
C GLY A 161 -10.96 7.98 -19.03
N LEU A 162 -10.21 8.12 -17.92
CA LEU A 162 -10.35 9.23 -16.98
C LEU A 162 -9.57 10.46 -17.46
N ARG A 163 -10.21 11.62 -17.39
CA ARG A 163 -9.70 12.88 -17.94
C ARG A 163 -9.48 13.98 -16.89
N GLY A 164 -9.68 13.66 -15.61
CA GLY A 164 -9.30 14.52 -14.50
C GLY A 164 -7.78 14.51 -14.25
N LEU A 165 -7.34 14.88 -13.03
CA LEU A 165 -5.92 14.81 -12.68
C LEU A 165 -5.35 13.40 -12.87
N SER A 166 -4.07 13.32 -13.23
CA SER A 166 -3.34 12.05 -13.37
C SER A 166 -1.95 12.22 -12.78
N HIS A 167 -1.80 11.90 -11.50
CA HIS A 167 -0.58 12.16 -10.75
C HIS A 167 -0.10 10.93 -9.99
N VAL A 168 1.23 10.83 -9.85
CA VAL A 168 1.90 9.87 -8.96
C VAL A 168 2.66 10.64 -7.89
N LEU A 169 2.41 10.33 -6.63
CA LEU A 169 3.27 10.74 -5.52
C LEU A 169 4.36 9.70 -5.30
N SER A 170 5.62 10.17 -5.25
CA SER A 170 6.77 9.31 -4.95
C SER A 170 7.49 9.83 -3.71
N CYS A 171 7.06 9.35 -2.55
CA CYS A 171 7.54 9.72 -1.22
C CYS A 171 8.18 8.54 -0.48
N GLY A 172 8.67 7.52 -1.20
CA GLY A 172 9.13 6.26 -0.60
C GLY A 172 7.95 5.43 -0.10
N CYS A 173 8.09 4.80 1.07
CA CYS A 173 7.08 3.87 1.58
C CYS A 173 5.73 4.54 1.88
N THR A 174 5.70 5.87 2.15
CA THR A 174 4.47 6.62 2.48
C THR A 174 3.64 7.02 1.26
N SER A 175 4.16 6.84 0.04
CA SER A 175 3.59 7.36 -1.21
C SER A 175 2.08 7.13 -1.34
N SER A 176 1.61 5.92 -1.10
CA SER A 176 0.18 5.58 -1.28
C SER A 176 -0.70 6.07 -0.14
N THR A 177 -0.19 6.14 1.11
CA THR A 177 -0.94 6.77 2.20
C THR A 177 -1.13 8.25 1.94
N ASP A 178 -0.06 8.92 1.48
CA ASP A 178 -0.10 10.34 1.13
C ASP A 178 -1.05 10.60 -0.05
N ALA A 179 -1.01 9.74 -1.09
CA ALA A 179 -1.92 9.84 -2.23
C ALA A 179 -3.39 9.73 -1.82
N ILE A 180 -3.73 8.76 -0.97
CA ILE A 180 -5.10 8.58 -0.45
C ILE A 180 -5.52 9.77 0.42
N GLY A 181 -4.60 10.27 1.27
CA GLY A 181 -4.84 11.44 2.10
C GLY A 181 -5.13 12.71 1.29
N TYR A 182 -4.33 12.98 0.25
CA TYR A 182 -4.54 14.11 -0.65
C TYR A 182 -5.78 13.94 -1.52
N ALA A 183 -6.05 12.75 -2.06
CA ALA A 183 -7.27 12.48 -2.82
C ALA A 183 -8.53 12.74 -1.97
N ALA A 184 -8.53 12.29 -0.72
CA ALA A 184 -9.62 12.59 0.21
C ALA A 184 -9.75 14.08 0.50
N ALA A 185 -8.65 14.85 0.54
CA ALA A 185 -8.70 16.30 0.73
C ALA A 185 -9.33 16.99 -0.48
N LEU A 186 -8.95 16.62 -1.72
CA LEU A 186 -9.53 17.16 -2.96
C LEU A 186 -11.04 16.89 -3.07
N ILE A 187 -11.49 15.73 -2.62
CA ILE A 187 -12.93 15.42 -2.59
C ILE A 187 -13.64 16.26 -1.51
N ARG A 188 -13.03 16.46 -0.32
CA ARG A 188 -13.62 17.30 0.73
C ARG A 188 -13.74 18.77 0.36
N THR A 189 -12.84 19.28 -0.46
CA THR A 189 -12.91 20.65 -0.97
C THR A 189 -13.92 20.83 -2.10
N GLY A 190 -14.49 19.73 -2.61
CA GLY A 190 -15.46 19.74 -3.72
C GLY A 190 -14.81 19.91 -5.10
N GLU A 191 -13.50 19.77 -5.20
CA GLU A 191 -12.80 19.80 -6.49
C GLU A 191 -13.06 18.54 -7.32
N TYR A 192 -13.25 17.39 -6.64
CA TYR A 192 -13.60 16.11 -7.24
C TYR A 192 -14.73 15.43 -6.47
N ASP A 193 -15.59 14.72 -7.18
CA ASP A 193 -16.58 13.84 -6.59
C ASP A 193 -16.07 12.40 -6.45
N VAL A 194 -15.16 11.99 -7.35
CA VAL A 194 -14.60 10.64 -7.43
C VAL A 194 -13.13 10.73 -7.83
N LEU A 195 -12.28 10.00 -7.12
CA LEU A 195 -10.88 9.79 -7.48
C LEU A 195 -10.51 8.32 -7.30
N LEU A 196 -9.77 7.77 -8.26
CA LEU A 196 -9.01 6.54 -8.03
C LEU A 196 -7.75 6.89 -7.27
N SER A 197 -7.50 6.22 -6.15
CA SER A 197 -6.30 6.38 -5.35
C SER A 197 -5.79 5.04 -4.83
N GLY A 198 -4.61 5.03 -4.25
CA GLY A 198 -3.96 3.81 -3.78
C GLY A 198 -2.49 3.79 -4.12
N GLY A 199 -1.93 2.61 -4.41
CA GLY A 199 -0.53 2.52 -4.79
C GLY A 199 -0.16 1.23 -5.49
N THR A 200 0.96 1.28 -6.24
CA THR A 200 1.51 0.15 -6.98
C THR A 200 3.02 0.23 -7.04
N ASP A 201 3.68 -0.91 -6.89
CA ASP A 201 5.12 -1.08 -7.13
C ASP A 201 5.42 -2.49 -7.67
N GLY A 202 6.41 -2.56 -8.58
CA GLY A 202 6.96 -3.78 -9.14
C GLY A 202 8.47 -3.84 -8.92
N CYS A 203 8.89 -3.83 -7.65
CA CYS A 203 10.29 -3.58 -7.24
C CYS A 203 11.10 -4.86 -6.96
N VAL A 204 10.58 -6.06 -7.20
CA VAL A 204 11.36 -7.31 -7.02
C VAL A 204 12.25 -7.52 -8.26
N LEU A 205 13.39 -6.83 -8.28
CA LEU A 205 14.32 -6.69 -9.39
C LEU A 205 15.77 -6.87 -8.90
N PRO A 206 16.70 -7.29 -9.78
CA PRO A 206 18.11 -7.48 -9.44
C PRO A 206 18.76 -6.27 -8.76
N GLY A 207 18.69 -5.09 -9.38
CA GLY A 207 19.29 -3.87 -8.85
C GLY A 207 18.70 -3.42 -7.53
N MET A 208 17.38 -3.53 -7.36
CA MET A 208 16.69 -3.21 -6.12
C MET A 208 17.09 -4.17 -4.99
N MET A 209 17.11 -5.48 -5.26
CA MET A 209 17.55 -6.50 -4.29
C MET A 209 19.01 -6.29 -3.90
N PHE A 210 19.88 -5.99 -4.84
CA PHE A 210 21.28 -5.68 -4.58
C PHE A 210 21.43 -4.42 -3.72
N GLY A 211 20.72 -3.33 -4.07
CA GLY A 211 20.76 -2.07 -3.34
C GLY A 211 20.33 -2.22 -1.88
N PHE A 212 19.19 -2.85 -1.61
CA PHE A 212 18.71 -3.10 -0.25
C PHE A 212 19.59 -4.07 0.54
N SER A 213 20.20 -5.05 -0.13
CA SER A 213 21.19 -5.95 0.48
C SER A 213 22.44 -5.19 0.94
N ARG A 214 22.94 -4.25 0.13
CA ARG A 214 24.08 -3.37 0.50
C ARG A 214 23.73 -2.45 1.67
N MET A 215 22.47 -2.05 1.80
CA MET A 215 21.98 -1.28 2.95
C MET A 215 21.81 -2.15 4.22
N ARG A 216 21.92 -3.48 4.12
CA ARG A 216 21.65 -4.44 5.20
C ARG A 216 20.23 -4.28 5.77
N ALA A 217 19.26 -3.97 4.90
CA ALA A 217 17.88 -3.68 5.29
C ALA A 217 16.95 -4.88 5.11
N VAL A 218 17.34 -5.85 4.27
CA VAL A 218 16.54 -7.05 3.95
C VAL A 218 16.91 -8.24 4.82
N SER A 219 15.93 -9.12 5.03
CA SER A 219 16.12 -10.38 5.76
C SER A 219 17.05 -11.32 5.00
N THR A 220 17.98 -11.96 5.72
CA THR A 220 19.02 -12.85 5.15
C THR A 220 19.08 -14.22 5.82
N ARG A 221 18.48 -14.38 7.00
CA ARG A 221 18.59 -15.60 7.80
C ARG A 221 17.53 -16.67 7.50
N TYR A 222 16.61 -16.36 6.56
CA TYR A 222 15.45 -17.23 6.29
C TYR A 222 15.36 -17.65 4.82
N ASN A 223 16.48 -17.69 4.10
CA ASN A 223 16.49 -18.11 2.69
C ASN A 223 16.01 -19.56 2.50
N ASP A 224 16.28 -20.44 3.46
CA ASP A 224 15.83 -21.83 3.53
C ASP A 224 14.36 -22.00 3.95
N ARG A 225 13.78 -20.97 4.56
CA ARG A 225 12.40 -20.94 5.07
C ARG A 225 11.71 -19.62 4.70
N PRO A 226 11.47 -19.37 3.40
CA PRO A 226 11.00 -18.07 2.91
C PRO A 226 9.76 -17.55 3.63
N GLY A 227 8.79 -18.43 3.90
CA GLY A 227 7.55 -18.08 4.60
C GLY A 227 7.73 -17.50 6.00
N SER A 228 8.90 -17.71 6.63
CA SER A 228 9.24 -17.22 7.97
C SER A 228 10.06 -15.92 7.97
N ALA A 229 10.44 -15.40 6.80
CA ALA A 229 11.39 -14.29 6.68
C ALA A 229 10.82 -12.95 7.13
N SER A 230 9.55 -12.65 6.78
CA SER A 230 8.87 -11.44 7.25
C SER A 230 8.19 -11.73 8.58
N ARG A 231 8.75 -11.19 9.66
CA ARG A 231 8.33 -11.45 11.05
C ARG A 231 8.30 -10.19 11.91
N PRO A 232 7.39 -9.24 11.59
CA PRO A 232 7.29 -7.99 12.34
C PRO A 232 7.10 -8.25 13.85
N PHE A 233 7.76 -7.44 14.68
CA PHE A 233 7.72 -7.45 16.14
C PHE A 233 8.30 -8.70 16.82
N ASP A 234 8.72 -9.70 16.04
CA ASP A 234 9.38 -10.90 16.57
C ASP A 234 10.85 -10.61 16.92
N ARG A 235 11.32 -11.23 17.98
CA ARG A 235 12.72 -11.10 18.45
C ARG A 235 13.73 -11.60 17.41
N GLY A 236 13.33 -12.56 16.57
CA GLY A 236 14.16 -13.14 15.52
C GLY A 236 14.18 -12.35 14.21
N ARG A 237 13.49 -11.19 14.11
CA ARG A 237 13.50 -10.37 12.89
C ARG A 237 14.91 -9.86 12.55
N ASP A 238 15.21 -9.79 11.26
CA ASP A 238 16.55 -9.42 10.78
C ASP A 238 16.55 -8.49 9.56
N GLY A 239 15.40 -7.99 9.17
CA GLY A 239 15.22 -7.12 8.03
C GLY A 239 13.86 -7.32 7.37
N PHE A 240 13.48 -6.43 6.46
CA PHE A 240 12.24 -6.60 5.72
C PHE A 240 12.39 -7.60 4.58
N VAL A 241 11.29 -8.15 4.12
CA VAL A 241 11.19 -8.91 2.87
C VAL A 241 10.65 -7.96 1.80
N LEU A 242 11.35 -7.82 0.67
CA LEU A 242 10.85 -7.01 -0.44
C LEU A 242 9.56 -7.62 -1.00
N GLY A 243 8.54 -6.79 -1.20
CA GLY A 243 7.26 -7.16 -1.77
C GLY A 243 6.92 -6.32 -2.98
N GLU A 244 5.88 -6.71 -3.70
CA GLU A 244 5.34 -5.96 -4.83
C GLU A 244 3.84 -6.19 -4.97
N GLY A 245 3.18 -5.34 -5.77
CA GLY A 245 1.76 -5.42 -6.06
C GLY A 245 1.09 -4.06 -6.20
N ALA A 246 -0.23 -4.09 -6.31
CA ALA A 246 -1.08 -2.91 -6.37
C ALA A 246 -2.31 -3.06 -5.49
N TRP A 247 -2.66 -2.01 -4.77
CA TRP A 247 -3.89 -1.88 -3.98
C TRP A 247 -4.52 -0.55 -4.35
N MET A 248 -5.60 -0.62 -5.12
CA MET A 248 -6.32 0.55 -5.63
C MET A 248 -7.68 0.67 -4.95
N MET A 249 -8.10 1.90 -4.72
CA MET A 249 -9.36 2.24 -4.09
C MET A 249 -10.04 3.36 -4.85
N VAL A 250 -11.35 3.24 -5.03
CA VAL A 250 -12.20 4.35 -5.47
C VAL A 250 -12.62 5.12 -4.23
N LEU A 251 -12.21 6.37 -4.17
CA LEU A 251 -12.66 7.33 -3.17
C LEU A 251 -13.80 8.16 -3.77
N GLU A 252 -14.89 8.28 -3.05
CA GLU A 252 -16.09 8.94 -3.53
C GLU A 252 -16.69 9.82 -2.44
N ARG A 253 -17.31 10.93 -2.84
CA ARG A 253 -18.12 11.76 -1.94
C ARG A 253 -19.28 10.93 -1.37
N GLU A 254 -19.43 10.95 -0.05
CA GLU A 254 -20.31 10.01 0.65
C GLU A 254 -21.78 10.14 0.27
N ASP A 255 -22.28 11.37 0.04
CA ASP A 255 -23.65 11.61 -0.36
C ASP A 255 -23.94 11.07 -1.77
N ARG A 256 -22.96 11.19 -2.70
CA ARG A 256 -23.02 10.58 -4.02
C ARG A 256 -23.04 9.05 -3.94
N ALA A 257 -22.14 8.46 -3.20
CA ALA A 257 -22.09 7.00 -3.01
C ALA A 257 -23.39 6.46 -2.41
N ARG A 258 -23.98 7.19 -1.45
CA ARG A 258 -25.25 6.86 -0.84
C ARG A 258 -26.40 6.92 -1.85
N SER A 259 -26.47 7.97 -2.68
CA SER A 259 -27.51 8.11 -3.70
C SER A 259 -27.45 7.02 -4.77
N ARG A 260 -26.24 6.50 -5.06
CA ARG A 260 -26.02 5.38 -5.98
C ARG A 260 -26.33 4.01 -5.36
N GLY A 261 -26.49 3.91 -4.04
CA GLY A 261 -26.76 2.65 -3.34
C GLY A 261 -25.61 1.64 -3.37
N VAL A 262 -24.37 2.09 -3.61
CA VAL A 262 -23.18 1.21 -3.73
C VAL A 262 -22.59 0.85 -2.38
N THR A 263 -21.78 -0.21 -2.35
CA THR A 263 -21.00 -0.60 -1.18
C THR A 263 -20.10 0.54 -0.72
N ARG A 264 -20.00 0.72 0.58
CA ARG A 264 -19.10 1.68 1.24
C ARG A 264 -18.32 0.90 2.28
N TYR A 265 -17.03 0.66 2.02
CA TYR A 265 -16.18 -0.17 2.87
C TYR A 265 -15.77 0.53 4.17
N ALA A 266 -15.34 1.78 4.05
CA ALA A 266 -14.93 2.63 5.18
C ALA A 266 -14.99 4.10 4.77
N ARG A 267 -15.04 5.01 5.77
CA ARG A 267 -14.77 6.44 5.58
C ARG A 267 -13.29 6.72 5.72
N VAL A 268 -12.75 7.61 4.90
CA VAL A 268 -11.45 8.23 5.13
C VAL A 268 -11.70 9.45 6.00
N GLU A 269 -11.38 9.39 7.29
CA GLU A 269 -11.76 10.45 8.24
C GLU A 269 -10.63 11.46 8.50
N GLY A 270 -9.40 11.01 8.66
CA GLY A 270 -8.27 11.87 9.00
C GLY A 270 -6.98 11.46 8.33
N TYR A 271 -6.10 12.43 8.10
CA TYR A 271 -4.79 12.22 7.51
C TYR A 271 -3.76 13.15 8.14
N GLY A 272 -2.61 12.63 8.48
CA GLY A 272 -1.44 13.34 8.97
C GLY A 272 -0.19 12.94 8.19
N SER A 273 0.70 13.89 7.96
CA SER A 273 2.02 13.66 7.41
C SER A 273 3.02 14.59 8.08
N THR A 274 4.20 14.07 8.40
CA THR A 274 5.33 14.79 9.00
C THR A 274 6.66 14.30 8.45
N CYS A 275 7.73 14.99 8.80
CA CYS A 275 9.09 14.59 8.47
C CYS A 275 9.96 14.76 9.71
N ASP A 276 10.74 13.71 10.09
CA ASP A 276 11.68 13.79 11.21
C ASP A 276 12.83 14.77 10.93
N ALA A 277 13.14 14.99 9.64
CA ALA A 277 14.30 15.77 9.18
C ALA A 277 15.63 15.31 9.83
N TYR A 278 15.70 14.03 10.16
CA TYR A 278 16.78 13.43 10.95
C TYR A 278 17.88 12.78 10.08
N HIS A 279 17.48 11.77 9.28
CA HIS A 279 18.43 11.02 8.48
C HIS A 279 17.74 10.42 7.23
N ARG A 280 18.52 10.18 6.15
CA ARG A 280 17.99 9.65 4.89
C ARG A 280 17.48 8.22 4.94
N VAL A 281 17.88 7.43 5.94
CA VAL A 281 17.51 6.01 6.11
C VAL A 281 17.01 5.71 7.52
N GLN A 282 17.69 6.23 8.54
CA GLN A 282 17.34 5.99 9.94
C GLN A 282 16.18 6.87 10.39
N MET A 283 15.33 6.32 11.21
CA MET A 283 14.26 7.04 11.90
C MET A 283 14.86 7.80 13.09
N ASP A 284 14.24 8.92 13.46
CA ASP A 284 14.55 9.59 14.71
C ASP A 284 14.23 8.66 15.88
N PRO A 285 15.22 8.33 16.73
CA PRO A 285 15.01 7.44 17.86
C PRO A 285 13.99 7.99 18.86
N ASP A 286 13.79 9.30 18.97
CA ASP A 286 12.78 9.89 19.86
C ASP A 286 11.36 9.71 19.34
N GLY A 287 11.16 9.73 18.03
CA GLY A 287 9.90 9.46 17.35
C GLY A 287 8.83 10.53 17.58
N ASP A 288 9.20 11.76 17.94
CA ASP A 288 8.26 12.85 18.22
C ASP A 288 7.41 13.20 17.02
N GLU A 289 8.00 13.21 15.84
CA GLU A 289 7.30 13.49 14.59
C GLU A 289 6.32 12.37 14.19
N ILE A 290 6.62 11.11 14.54
CA ILE A 290 5.71 9.99 14.36
C ILE A 290 4.48 10.18 15.25
N VAL A 291 4.68 10.50 16.53
CA VAL A 291 3.57 10.77 17.46
C VAL A 291 2.75 11.99 17.01
N ARG A 292 3.41 13.04 16.52
CA ARG A 292 2.74 14.23 15.95
C ARG A 292 1.94 13.90 14.70
N CYS A 293 2.46 13.04 13.84
CA CYS A 293 1.79 12.53 12.63
C CYS A 293 0.49 11.81 12.99
N ILE A 294 0.56 10.82 13.88
CA ILE A 294 -0.59 10.08 14.40
C ILE A 294 -1.61 11.03 15.04
N GLY A 295 -1.15 11.90 15.94
CA GLY A 295 -2.02 12.89 16.60
C GLY A 295 -2.70 13.83 15.61
N THR A 296 -2.05 14.19 14.52
CA THR A 296 -2.64 15.02 13.48
C THR A 296 -3.73 14.27 12.69
N ALA A 297 -3.51 12.99 12.36
CA ALA A 297 -4.51 12.17 11.69
C ALA A 297 -5.75 11.98 12.57
N VAL A 298 -5.55 11.63 13.85
CA VAL A 298 -6.65 11.41 14.80
C VAL A 298 -7.40 12.72 15.07
N ARG A 299 -6.72 13.83 15.32
CA ARG A 299 -7.39 15.14 15.50
C ARG A 299 -8.22 15.53 14.28
N LYS A 300 -7.70 15.36 13.05
CA LYS A 300 -8.43 15.69 11.82
C LYS A 300 -9.61 14.77 11.56
N SER A 301 -9.61 13.55 12.08
CA SER A 301 -10.76 12.65 12.01
C SER A 301 -11.92 13.05 12.92
N GLY A 302 -11.68 13.96 13.88
CA GLY A 302 -12.66 14.31 14.91
C GLY A 302 -12.81 13.25 15.99
N ARG A 303 -11.98 12.21 15.98
CA ARG A 303 -11.99 11.12 16.96
C ARG A 303 -11.10 11.45 18.16
N ARG A 304 -11.44 10.85 19.30
CA ARG A 304 -10.53 10.75 20.46
C ARG A 304 -9.65 9.50 20.31
N PRO A 305 -8.46 9.46 20.93
CA PRO A 305 -7.61 8.27 20.89
C PRO A 305 -8.33 6.99 21.34
N GLU A 306 -9.22 7.08 22.32
CA GLU A 306 -9.96 5.94 22.89
C GLU A 306 -11.01 5.35 21.94
N GLU A 307 -11.35 6.06 20.87
CA GLU A 307 -12.28 5.59 19.83
C GLU A 307 -11.60 4.81 18.71
N ILE A 308 -10.26 4.77 18.72
CA ILE A 308 -9.48 3.97 17.77
C ILE A 308 -9.43 2.52 18.31
N GLY A 309 -10.06 1.61 17.60
CA GLY A 309 -10.16 0.20 18.00
C GLY A 309 -9.14 -0.73 17.34
N TYR A 310 -8.31 -0.24 16.43
CA TYR A 310 -7.30 -1.04 15.72
C TYR A 310 -6.21 -0.18 15.13
N VAL A 311 -4.98 -0.72 15.08
CA VAL A 311 -3.84 -0.12 14.38
C VAL A 311 -3.31 -1.08 13.31
N ASN A 312 -3.31 -0.66 12.04
CA ASN A 312 -2.49 -1.28 11.02
C ASN A 312 -1.11 -0.64 11.05
N TYR A 313 -0.13 -1.39 11.53
CA TYR A 313 1.24 -0.92 11.71
C TYR A 313 2.01 -0.89 10.41
N HIS A 314 2.97 0.01 10.30
CA HIS A 314 3.99 -0.08 9.27
C HIS A 314 4.76 -1.40 9.40
N GLY A 315 5.26 -1.75 10.59
CA GLY A 315 5.72 -3.08 10.98
C GLY A 315 6.49 -3.83 9.89
N THR A 316 7.74 -3.43 9.63
CA THR A 316 8.52 -3.90 8.48
C THR A 316 9.33 -5.15 8.73
N SER A 317 9.35 -5.68 9.96
CA SER A 317 10.28 -6.76 10.36
C SER A 317 11.74 -6.29 10.48
N THR A 318 11.97 -4.98 10.59
CA THR A 318 13.31 -4.45 10.89
C THR A 318 13.47 -4.18 12.38
N GLN A 319 14.70 -4.30 12.87
CA GLN A 319 14.98 -4.07 14.30
C GLN A 319 14.58 -2.66 14.73
N LEU A 320 14.93 -1.65 13.91
CA LEU A 320 14.76 -0.26 14.26
C LEU A 320 13.28 0.19 14.16
N ASN A 321 12.64 -0.05 13.01
CA ASN A 321 11.27 0.42 12.78
C ASN A 321 10.29 -0.14 13.80
N ASP A 322 10.30 -1.45 13.99
CA ASP A 322 9.27 -2.12 14.79
C ASP A 322 9.31 -1.68 16.26
N ALA A 323 10.53 -1.48 16.81
CA ALA A 323 10.70 -1.00 18.18
C ALA A 323 10.29 0.48 18.32
N ILE A 324 10.70 1.36 17.39
CA ILE A 324 10.37 2.78 17.45
C ILE A 324 8.87 2.99 17.25
N GLU A 325 8.27 2.35 16.23
CA GLU A 325 6.85 2.48 15.94
C GLU A 325 5.99 2.00 17.11
N SER A 326 6.30 0.83 17.69
CA SER A 326 5.59 0.31 18.86
C SER A 326 5.61 1.29 20.03
N ARG A 327 6.78 1.86 20.32
CA ARG A 327 6.94 2.87 21.37
C ARG A 327 6.15 4.15 21.07
N CYS A 328 6.18 4.63 19.82
CA CYS A 328 5.43 5.83 19.43
C CYS A 328 3.93 5.64 19.53
N VAL A 329 3.41 4.48 19.09
CA VAL A 329 1.99 4.13 19.20
C VAL A 329 1.60 4.03 20.68
N ARG A 330 2.41 3.37 21.54
CA ARG A 330 2.18 3.32 22.99
C ARG A 330 2.16 4.71 23.60
N ARG A 331 3.11 5.59 23.26
CA ARG A 331 3.15 6.99 23.73
C ARG A 331 1.88 7.75 23.34
N PHE A 332 1.41 7.59 22.12
CA PHE A 332 0.21 8.28 21.65
C PHE A 332 -1.04 7.83 22.37
N PHE A 333 -1.25 6.52 22.51
CA PHE A 333 -2.45 5.98 23.16
C PHE A 333 -2.38 5.95 24.69
N ASN A 334 -1.19 6.12 25.27
CA ASN A 334 -0.96 6.12 26.73
C ASN A 334 -1.61 4.88 27.40
N SER A 335 -2.45 5.07 28.42
CA SER A 335 -3.14 3.97 29.13
C SER A 335 -4.13 3.19 28.25
N HIS A 336 -4.56 3.74 27.10
CA HIS A 336 -5.43 3.04 26.15
C HIS A 336 -4.65 2.05 25.27
N ALA A 337 -3.33 2.16 25.17
CA ALA A 337 -2.48 1.35 24.29
C ALA A 337 -2.67 -0.16 24.49
N GLU A 338 -2.92 -0.62 25.73
CA GLU A 338 -3.14 -2.04 26.05
C GLU A 338 -4.47 -2.60 25.53
N ARG A 339 -5.39 -1.72 25.10
CA ARG A 339 -6.72 -2.08 24.60
C ARG A 339 -6.85 -1.99 23.09
N VAL A 340 -5.83 -1.51 22.41
CA VAL A 340 -5.86 -1.31 20.96
C VAL A 340 -5.05 -2.41 20.28
N PRO A 341 -5.71 -3.47 19.78
CA PRO A 341 -5.02 -4.48 18.97
C PRO A 341 -4.54 -3.88 17.66
N GLY A 342 -3.50 -4.47 17.12
CA GLY A 342 -3.02 -4.09 15.79
C GLY A 342 -2.38 -5.25 15.06
N SER A 343 -2.01 -5.06 13.83
CA SER A 343 -1.22 -6.05 13.09
C SER A 343 -0.43 -5.42 11.95
N SER A 344 0.56 -6.16 11.44
CA SER A 344 1.24 -5.82 10.20
C SER A 344 0.98 -6.86 9.11
N THR A 345 0.27 -6.45 8.08
CA THR A 345 0.04 -7.27 6.87
C THR A 345 1.33 -7.59 6.12
N LYS A 346 2.42 -6.84 6.37
CA LYS A 346 3.73 -7.11 5.77
C LYS A 346 4.34 -8.45 6.21
N SER A 347 3.88 -9.01 7.31
CA SER A 347 4.23 -10.39 7.68
C SER A 347 3.85 -11.40 6.59
N MET A 348 2.81 -11.12 5.81
CA MET A 348 2.24 -11.99 4.79
C MET A 348 2.60 -11.57 3.36
N ILE A 349 2.65 -10.27 3.07
CA ILE A 349 2.85 -9.74 1.71
C ILE A 349 4.22 -9.10 1.48
N GLY A 350 5.13 -9.15 2.47
CA GLY A 350 6.37 -8.40 2.42
C GLY A 350 6.14 -6.89 2.44
N HIS A 351 7.16 -6.12 2.08
CA HIS A 351 7.12 -4.67 2.03
C HIS A 351 7.01 -4.17 0.57
N PRO A 352 5.81 -3.84 0.06
CA PRO A 352 5.61 -3.41 -1.33
C PRO A 352 5.92 -1.92 -1.54
N GLN A 353 6.98 -1.41 -0.93
CA GLN A 353 7.52 -0.06 -1.10
C GLN A 353 6.45 1.04 -1.05
N GLY A 354 6.30 1.84 -2.10
CA GLY A 354 5.33 2.93 -2.17
C GLY A 354 3.87 2.48 -2.13
N ALA A 355 3.58 1.22 -2.47
CA ALA A 355 2.24 0.63 -2.37
C ALA A 355 1.87 0.19 -0.93
N SER A 356 2.82 0.24 -0.01
CA SER A 356 2.72 -0.36 1.34
C SER A 356 1.57 0.21 2.18
N GLY A 357 1.36 1.53 2.14
CA GLY A 357 0.26 2.17 2.84
C GLY A 357 -1.11 1.74 2.31
N ALA A 358 -1.27 1.71 0.99
CA ALA A 358 -2.51 1.27 0.34
C ALA A 358 -2.84 -0.20 0.68
N ALA A 359 -1.84 -1.08 0.77
CA ALA A 359 -2.03 -2.46 1.19
C ALA A 359 -2.61 -2.57 2.62
N GLY A 360 -2.06 -1.79 3.56
CA GLY A 360 -2.57 -1.72 4.93
C GLY A 360 -3.97 -1.12 5.01
N ILE A 361 -4.23 -0.04 4.28
CA ILE A 361 -5.53 0.64 4.24
C ILE A 361 -6.60 -0.28 3.63
N ALA A 362 -6.31 -0.96 2.51
CA ALA A 362 -7.24 -1.91 1.89
C ALA A 362 -7.56 -3.08 2.82
N ALA A 363 -6.55 -3.67 3.47
CA ALA A 363 -6.77 -4.74 4.44
C ALA A 363 -7.61 -4.27 5.63
N THR A 364 -7.38 -3.05 6.13
CA THR A 364 -8.13 -2.46 7.23
C THR A 364 -9.58 -2.17 6.84
N ALA A 365 -9.82 -1.56 5.65
CA ALA A 365 -11.16 -1.29 5.16
C ALA A 365 -11.99 -2.58 4.97
N LEU A 366 -11.37 -3.62 4.41
CA LEU A 366 -11.98 -4.95 4.29
C LEU A 366 -12.25 -5.54 5.68
N GLY A 367 -11.31 -5.40 6.63
CA GLY A 367 -11.45 -5.88 8.00
C GLY A 367 -12.62 -5.23 8.73
N MET A 368 -12.73 -3.90 8.63
CA MET A 368 -13.83 -3.14 9.23
C MET A 368 -15.19 -3.55 8.63
N SER A 369 -15.25 -3.71 7.31
CA SER A 369 -16.51 -4.07 6.66
C SER A 369 -16.95 -5.52 6.91
N ARG A 370 -16.01 -6.42 7.22
CA ARG A 370 -16.24 -7.86 7.42
C ARG A 370 -16.16 -8.32 8.87
N GLY A 371 -15.87 -7.42 9.80
CA GLY A 371 -15.77 -7.72 11.24
C GLY A 371 -14.61 -8.67 11.60
N LEU A 372 -13.49 -8.63 10.86
CA LEU A 372 -12.38 -9.55 11.04
C LEU A 372 -11.04 -8.84 10.83
N LEU A 373 -10.17 -8.82 11.81
CA LEU A 373 -8.86 -8.18 11.75
C LEU A 373 -7.79 -9.20 11.34
N PRO A 374 -6.94 -8.88 10.34
CA PRO A 374 -5.88 -9.79 9.91
C PRO A 374 -4.79 -9.94 10.97
N PRO A 375 -4.08 -11.08 11.03
CA PRO A 375 -3.02 -11.33 12.00
C PRO A 375 -1.68 -10.74 11.56
N THR A 376 -0.74 -10.72 12.50
CA THR A 376 0.70 -10.72 12.25
C THR A 376 1.20 -12.16 12.36
N ILE A 377 1.63 -12.76 11.25
CA ILE A 377 2.22 -14.10 11.27
C ILE A 377 3.71 -14.07 11.63
N ASN A 378 4.27 -15.22 11.96
CA ASN A 378 5.69 -15.39 12.35
C ASN A 378 6.08 -14.61 13.63
N LEU A 379 5.12 -14.21 14.45
CA LEU A 379 5.35 -13.61 15.76
C LEU A 379 5.39 -14.73 16.82
N ASP A 380 6.47 -15.51 16.79
CA ASP A 380 6.64 -16.69 17.65
C ASP A 380 7.23 -16.33 19.00
N THR A 381 8.13 -15.35 19.02
CA THR A 381 8.79 -14.84 20.21
C THR A 381 8.71 -13.31 20.19
N PRO A 382 7.70 -12.71 20.83
CA PRO A 382 7.57 -11.26 20.88
C PRO A 382 8.84 -10.58 21.42
N ASP A 383 9.26 -9.50 20.75
CA ASP A 383 10.37 -8.68 21.23
C ASP A 383 9.89 -7.81 22.40
N PRO A 384 10.55 -7.85 23.58
CA PRO A 384 10.19 -6.98 24.71
C PRO A 384 10.17 -5.47 24.39
N ALA A 385 10.89 -5.04 23.35
CA ALA A 385 10.85 -3.65 22.87
C ALA A 385 9.56 -3.34 22.06
N CYS A 386 8.78 -4.37 21.71
CA CYS A 386 7.54 -4.29 20.93
C CYS A 386 6.38 -4.83 21.80
N ASP A 387 6.09 -4.11 22.89
CA ASP A 387 5.12 -4.55 23.90
C ASP A 387 3.71 -4.01 23.60
N MET A 388 3.02 -4.63 22.61
CA MET A 388 1.65 -4.33 22.20
C MET A 388 0.93 -5.64 21.79
N ASP A 389 -0.40 -5.59 21.65
CA ASP A 389 -1.18 -6.70 21.08
C ASP A 389 -1.15 -6.64 19.55
N PHE A 390 -0.32 -7.48 18.92
CA PHE A 390 -0.16 -7.50 17.46
C PHE A 390 -1.00 -8.56 16.75
N ILE A 391 -2.03 -9.11 17.37
CA ILE A 391 -2.90 -10.18 16.84
C ILE A 391 -2.05 -11.33 16.24
N PRO A 392 -1.32 -12.11 17.05
CA PRO A 392 -0.40 -13.12 16.53
C PRO A 392 -1.13 -14.27 15.82
N HIS A 393 -0.58 -14.71 14.70
CA HIS A 393 -0.90 -15.91 13.92
C HIS A 393 -2.32 -16.04 13.37
N THR A 394 -3.36 -15.71 14.13
CA THR A 394 -4.76 -15.97 13.76
C THR A 394 -5.57 -14.68 13.71
N ALA A 395 -6.35 -14.51 12.63
CA ALA A 395 -7.26 -13.38 12.50
C ALA A 395 -8.25 -13.32 13.67
N ARG A 396 -8.59 -12.09 14.10
CA ARG A 396 -9.45 -11.85 15.25
C ARG A 396 -10.77 -11.21 14.84
N ALA A 397 -11.89 -11.81 15.21
CA ALA A 397 -13.19 -11.18 15.04
C ALA A 397 -13.27 -9.91 15.92
N ALA A 398 -13.64 -8.79 15.32
CA ALA A 398 -13.82 -7.53 16.04
C ALA A 398 -14.71 -6.59 15.23
N ASP A 399 -15.60 -5.93 15.93
CA ASP A 399 -16.40 -4.82 15.40
C ASP A 399 -15.80 -3.51 15.89
N ILE A 400 -15.14 -2.77 15.00
CA ILE A 400 -14.42 -1.54 15.34
C ILE A 400 -15.02 -0.34 14.62
N ASP A 401 -15.16 0.77 15.33
CA ASP A 401 -15.71 2.02 14.77
C ASP A 401 -14.66 2.87 14.03
N ALA A 402 -13.41 2.78 14.43
CA ALA A 402 -12.31 3.49 13.78
C ALA A 402 -10.98 2.71 13.86
N ALA A 403 -10.16 2.91 12.84
CA ALA A 403 -8.83 2.32 12.74
C ALA A 403 -7.78 3.35 12.33
N LEU A 404 -6.56 3.21 12.85
CA LEU A 404 -5.38 3.96 12.45
C LEU A 404 -4.53 3.11 11.51
N CYS A 405 -4.11 3.65 10.37
CA CYS A 405 -3.16 3.03 9.44
C CYS A 405 -1.88 3.88 9.43
N ASN A 406 -0.77 3.32 9.91
CA ASN A 406 0.53 3.96 9.90
C ASN A 406 1.36 3.56 8.67
N CYS A 407 2.11 4.50 8.15
CA CYS A 407 3.14 4.24 7.16
C CYS A 407 4.35 5.13 7.41
N LEU A 408 5.51 4.51 7.61
CA LEU A 408 6.78 5.19 7.89
C LEU A 408 7.75 4.88 6.74
N GLY A 409 8.63 5.80 6.40
CA GLY A 409 9.46 5.63 5.21
C GLY A 409 10.87 6.20 5.33
N PHE A 410 11.76 5.68 4.50
CA PHE A 410 13.07 6.29 4.30
C PHE A 410 12.94 7.75 3.90
N GLY A 411 13.92 8.57 4.28
CA GLY A 411 13.85 10.02 4.13
C GLY A 411 13.13 10.70 5.28
N SER A 412 13.02 10.02 6.44
CA SER A 412 12.38 10.58 7.64
C SER A 412 10.90 10.92 7.44
N LYS A 413 10.17 10.16 6.62
CA LYS A 413 8.78 10.44 6.27
C LYS A 413 7.81 9.63 7.09
N ASN A 414 6.80 10.28 7.65
CA ASN A 414 5.76 9.68 8.45
C ASN A 414 4.39 10.04 7.88
N SER A 415 3.52 9.07 7.75
CA SER A 415 2.17 9.23 7.25
C SER A 415 1.21 8.36 8.06
N ALA A 416 0.07 8.92 8.41
CA ALA A 416 -0.96 8.23 9.17
C ALA A 416 -2.35 8.58 8.62
N LEU A 417 -3.23 7.59 8.56
CA LEU A 417 -4.59 7.76 8.06
C LEU A 417 -5.59 7.08 9.02
N VAL A 418 -6.71 7.76 9.30
CA VAL A 418 -7.79 7.22 10.10
C VAL A 418 -8.95 6.83 9.20
N LEU A 419 -9.36 5.56 9.31
CA LEU A 419 -10.59 5.04 8.73
C LEU A 419 -11.68 5.00 9.79
N GLY A 420 -12.93 5.30 9.38
CA GLY A 420 -14.12 5.16 10.19
C GLY A 420 -15.12 4.18 9.57
N LYS A 421 -15.88 3.49 10.42
CA LYS A 421 -16.95 2.58 10.02
C LYS A 421 -18.07 3.36 9.32
N VAL A 422 -18.58 2.82 8.24
CA VAL A 422 -19.79 3.34 7.59
C VAL A 422 -21.02 2.77 8.28
N ARG A 423 -21.93 3.63 8.69
CA ARG A 423 -23.23 3.28 9.26
C ARG A 423 -24.34 3.44 8.21
#